data_1417800bd01cb7c9e309a5626d746d89
#
_entry.id   1417800bd01cb7c9e309a5626d746d89
#
_cell.length_a   1.000
_cell.length_b   1.000
_cell.length_c   1.000
_cell.angle_alpha   90.00
_cell.angle_beta   90.00
_cell.angle_gamma   90.00
#
_symmetry.space_group_name_H-M   'P 1'
#
loop_
_entity.id
_entity.type
_entity.pdbx_description
1 polymer ?
#
loop_
_entity_poly.entity_id
_entity_poly.type
_entity_poly.pdbx_seq_one_letter_code
_entity_poly.pdbx_strand_id
1 'polypeptide(L)'
;RSSAASDVYKRQVSTQYDMKDIELVGLQKFDFLGLKTLTIMKNALKLINQNRQTLKLDPINLDDLPLDDSKTYQLLQKGLTTAVFQLESRGIKEYIVKLKPNNFEDIITLIALYRPGPLEMNMVETYIERKHGREEFSYGDESVEKILDKTHGVIVYQEQVMQLAQEFSGFTLGEADILRRAMGKKIASEMEEQKEPFITGAIEKGKNKRFAEGLFDQIEKFAGYGFNRSH
;
A
#
# COMPACT_ATOMS: atom_id res chain seq x y z
N ARG A 1 -18.70 -23.35 28.81
CA ARG A 1 -19.22 -23.89 27.52
C ARG A 1 -19.89 -22.69 26.83
N SER A 2 -19.28 -22.13 25.77
CA SER A 2 -19.98 -21.14 24.95
C SER A 2 -21.10 -21.89 24.20
N SER A 3 -22.35 -21.49 24.41
CA SER A 3 -23.45 -21.99 23.60
C SER A 3 -23.37 -21.30 22.24
N ALA A 4 -22.90 -22.02 21.24
CA ALA A 4 -22.94 -21.53 19.87
C ALA A 4 -24.39 -21.57 19.39
N ALA A 5 -24.94 -20.43 18.98
CA ALA A 5 -26.21 -20.36 18.29
C ALA A 5 -25.98 -20.83 16.83
N SER A 6 -26.83 -21.72 16.36
CA SER A 6 -26.82 -22.16 14.96
C SER A 6 -27.69 -21.21 14.15
N ASP A 7 -27.15 -20.63 13.08
CA ASP A 7 -27.98 -19.98 12.07
C ASP A 7 -28.81 -21.07 11.38
N VAL A 8 -30.10 -21.05 11.65
CA VAL A 8 -31.07 -22.08 11.17
C VAL A 8 -31.07 -22.21 9.64
N TYR A 9 -30.75 -21.14 8.92
CA TYR A 9 -30.77 -21.11 7.45
C TYR A 9 -29.49 -21.66 6.82
N LYS A 10 -28.34 -21.52 7.48
CA LYS A 10 -27.03 -21.88 6.91
C LYS A 10 -26.31 -23.01 7.63
N ARG A 11 -26.87 -23.52 8.74
CA ARG A 11 -26.22 -24.50 9.63
C ARG A 11 -24.82 -24.08 10.10
N GLN A 12 -24.58 -22.79 10.21
CA GLN A 12 -23.31 -22.25 10.68
C GLN A 12 -23.37 -22.07 12.18
N VAL A 13 -22.29 -22.46 12.85
CA VAL A 13 -22.09 -22.20 14.26
C VAL A 13 -21.63 -20.74 14.42
N SER A 14 -22.32 -19.96 15.24
CA SER A 14 -21.93 -18.59 15.56
C SER A 14 -21.63 -18.44 17.04
N THR A 15 -20.76 -17.50 17.38
CA THR A 15 -20.47 -17.18 18.77
C THR A 15 -21.58 -16.30 19.36
N GLN A 16 -21.75 -16.33 20.68
CA GLN A 16 -22.64 -15.41 21.39
C GLN A 16 -21.97 -14.05 21.69
N TYR A 17 -20.67 -13.95 21.49
CA TYR A 17 -19.91 -12.73 21.71
C TYR A 17 -19.96 -11.83 20.50
N ASP A 18 -20.02 -10.52 20.75
CA ASP A 18 -19.82 -9.52 19.70
C ASP A 18 -18.44 -9.66 19.05
N MET A 19 -18.33 -9.24 17.79
CA MET A 19 -17.10 -9.34 17.02
C MET A 19 -15.89 -8.64 17.67
N LYS A 20 -16.13 -7.58 18.45
CA LYS A 20 -15.07 -6.85 19.15
C LYS A 20 -14.66 -7.52 20.47
N ASP A 21 -15.60 -8.23 21.10
CA ASP A 21 -15.37 -8.85 22.41
C ASP A 21 -14.76 -10.25 22.27
N ILE A 22 -14.80 -10.84 21.07
CA ILE A 22 -14.35 -12.22 20.85
C ILE A 22 -12.87 -12.42 21.19
N GLU A 23 -12.03 -11.42 20.93
CA GLU A 23 -10.60 -11.44 21.26
C GLU A 23 -10.35 -11.30 22.75
N LEU A 24 -11.20 -10.57 23.48
CA LEU A 24 -11.10 -10.38 24.92
C LEU A 24 -11.36 -11.70 25.68
N VAL A 25 -12.12 -12.60 25.12
CA VAL A 25 -12.37 -13.94 25.70
C VAL A 25 -11.38 -15.01 25.21
N GLY A 26 -10.28 -14.60 24.56
CA GLY A 26 -9.19 -15.47 24.15
C GLY A 26 -9.43 -16.25 22.85
N LEU A 27 -10.42 -15.86 22.06
CA LEU A 27 -10.63 -16.43 20.73
C LEU A 27 -9.91 -15.61 19.68
N GLN A 28 -9.38 -16.27 18.66
CA GLN A 28 -8.76 -15.59 17.52
C GLN A 28 -9.73 -15.52 16.34
N LYS A 29 -9.78 -14.36 15.70
CA LYS A 29 -10.54 -14.13 14.47
C LYS A 29 -9.63 -14.33 13.26
N PHE A 30 -10.02 -15.23 12.36
CA PHE A 30 -9.35 -15.46 11.09
C PHE A 30 -10.30 -15.11 9.94
N ASP A 31 -9.86 -14.22 9.07
CA ASP A 31 -10.59 -13.84 7.86
C ASP A 31 -9.99 -14.60 6.65
N PHE A 32 -10.78 -15.53 6.07
CA PHE A 32 -10.38 -16.26 4.86
C PHE A 32 -10.99 -15.59 3.64
N LEU A 33 -10.17 -14.91 2.86
CA LEU A 33 -10.59 -14.21 1.66
C LEU A 33 -9.96 -14.86 0.43
N GLY A 34 -10.79 -15.18 -0.56
CA GLY A 34 -10.35 -15.72 -1.83
C GLY A 34 -10.54 -14.72 -2.98
N LEU A 35 -9.61 -14.69 -3.91
CA LEU A 35 -9.69 -13.88 -5.12
C LEU A 35 -10.01 -14.77 -6.33
N LYS A 36 -11.18 -14.58 -6.94
CA LYS A 36 -11.56 -15.27 -8.20
C LYS A 36 -10.60 -14.95 -9.34
N THR A 37 -9.99 -13.78 -9.35
CA THR A 37 -9.03 -13.33 -10.35
C THR A 37 -7.85 -14.28 -10.48
N LEU A 38 -7.30 -14.81 -9.37
CA LEU A 38 -6.21 -15.79 -9.41
C LEU A 38 -6.63 -17.09 -10.09
N THR A 39 -7.87 -17.55 -9.88
CA THR A 39 -8.43 -18.72 -10.58
C THR A 39 -8.59 -18.44 -12.08
N ILE A 40 -9.03 -17.26 -12.45
CA ILE A 40 -9.15 -16.84 -13.86
C ILE A 40 -7.78 -16.84 -14.52
N MET A 41 -6.78 -16.25 -13.89
CA MET A 41 -5.39 -16.23 -14.37
C MET A 41 -4.84 -17.64 -14.56
N LYS A 42 -5.02 -18.53 -13.57
CA LYS A 42 -4.61 -19.94 -13.67
C LYS A 42 -5.26 -20.66 -14.85
N ASN A 43 -6.56 -20.46 -15.04
CA ASN A 43 -7.29 -21.09 -16.15
C ASN A 43 -6.84 -20.52 -17.51
N ALA A 44 -6.67 -19.20 -17.60
CA ALA A 44 -6.15 -18.57 -18.82
C ALA A 44 -4.76 -19.09 -19.18
N LEU A 45 -3.85 -19.18 -18.20
CA LEU A 45 -2.50 -19.72 -18.39
C LEU A 45 -2.54 -21.19 -18.89
N LYS A 46 -3.43 -21.99 -18.32
CA LYS A 46 -3.63 -23.37 -18.77
C LYS A 46 -4.03 -23.42 -20.25
N LEU A 47 -5.01 -22.60 -20.68
CA LEU A 47 -5.46 -22.56 -22.06
C LEU A 47 -4.36 -22.05 -23.01
N ILE A 48 -3.64 -21.01 -22.59
CA ILE A 48 -2.49 -20.48 -23.34
C ILE A 48 -1.44 -21.57 -23.55
N ASN A 49 -1.04 -22.27 -22.50
CA ASN A 49 -0.01 -23.30 -22.58
C ASN A 49 -0.45 -24.53 -23.39
N GLN A 50 -1.73 -24.90 -23.35
CA GLN A 50 -2.28 -25.93 -24.25
C GLN A 50 -2.15 -25.52 -25.73
N ASN A 51 -2.50 -24.27 -26.05
CA ASN A 51 -2.34 -23.76 -27.42
C ASN A 51 -0.87 -23.68 -27.84
N ARG A 52 0.02 -23.21 -26.96
CA ARG A 52 1.46 -23.16 -27.23
C ARG A 52 2.05 -24.55 -27.48
N GLN A 53 1.62 -25.55 -26.74
CA GLN A 53 2.02 -26.96 -26.96
C GLN A 53 1.64 -27.44 -28.36
N THR A 54 0.43 -27.10 -28.83
CA THR A 54 0.00 -27.42 -30.20
C THR A 54 0.88 -26.75 -31.25
N LEU A 55 1.37 -25.55 -30.95
CA LEU A 55 2.29 -24.78 -31.82
C LEU A 55 3.77 -25.15 -31.62
N LYS A 56 4.09 -26.13 -30.78
CA LYS A 56 5.47 -26.53 -30.41
C LYS A 56 6.29 -25.39 -29.81
N LEU A 57 5.66 -24.50 -29.05
CA LEU A 57 6.27 -23.41 -28.32
C LEU A 57 6.41 -23.79 -26.85
N ASP A 58 7.43 -23.24 -26.17
CA ASP A 58 7.63 -23.46 -24.75
C ASP A 58 6.47 -22.88 -23.92
N PRO A 59 6.10 -23.53 -22.79
CA PRO A 59 5.06 -23.01 -21.91
C PRO A 59 5.48 -21.68 -21.29
N ILE A 60 4.50 -20.83 -21.02
CA ILE A 60 4.69 -19.60 -20.24
C ILE A 60 4.55 -19.92 -18.76
N ASN A 61 5.46 -19.38 -17.94
CA ASN A 61 5.32 -19.29 -16.50
C ASN A 61 5.13 -17.81 -16.12
N LEU A 62 4.19 -17.51 -15.21
CA LEU A 62 3.92 -16.13 -14.80
C LEU A 62 5.10 -15.51 -14.04
N ASP A 63 5.85 -16.31 -13.29
CA ASP A 63 6.98 -15.85 -12.50
C ASP A 63 8.17 -15.40 -13.37
N ASP A 64 8.22 -15.86 -14.63
CA ASP A 64 9.30 -15.54 -15.57
C ASP A 64 8.94 -14.37 -16.50
N LEU A 65 7.75 -13.75 -16.33
CA LEU A 65 7.34 -12.63 -17.17
C LEU A 65 8.17 -11.37 -16.86
N PRO A 66 8.70 -10.68 -17.88
CA PRO A 66 9.40 -9.43 -17.68
C PRO A 66 8.43 -8.34 -17.19
N LEU A 67 8.88 -7.54 -16.23
CA LEU A 67 8.09 -6.42 -15.67
C LEU A 67 8.29 -5.11 -16.43
N ASP A 68 8.99 -5.14 -17.54
CA ASP A 68 9.39 -3.98 -18.38
C ASP A 68 8.83 -4.02 -19.80
N ASP A 69 7.82 -4.88 -20.07
CA ASP A 69 7.23 -4.97 -21.42
C ASP A 69 6.58 -3.66 -21.86
N SER A 70 7.19 -3.02 -22.82
CA SER A 70 6.78 -1.70 -23.33
C SER A 70 5.37 -1.69 -23.94
N LYS A 71 4.91 -2.81 -24.53
CA LYS A 71 3.57 -2.90 -25.10
C LYS A 71 2.50 -2.89 -24.01
N THR A 72 2.77 -3.55 -22.89
CA THR A 72 1.91 -3.53 -21.71
C THR A 72 1.76 -2.11 -21.16
N TYR A 73 2.89 -1.38 -21.00
CA TYR A 73 2.81 0.01 -20.54
C TYR A 73 2.10 0.94 -21.51
N GLN A 74 2.29 0.77 -22.82
CA GLN A 74 1.55 1.53 -23.84
C GLN A 74 0.03 1.29 -23.76
N LEU A 75 -0.39 0.05 -23.48
CA LEU A 75 -1.80 -0.29 -23.25
C LEU A 75 -2.34 0.41 -22.00
N LEU A 76 -1.58 0.36 -20.90
CA LEU A 76 -1.92 1.05 -19.65
C LEU A 76 -2.02 2.57 -19.85
N GLN A 77 -1.03 3.19 -20.50
CA GLN A 77 -0.99 4.63 -20.78
C GLN A 77 -2.18 5.13 -21.62
N LYS A 78 -2.78 4.26 -22.42
CA LYS A 78 -3.99 4.55 -23.21
C LYS A 78 -5.28 4.32 -22.41
N GLY A 79 -5.21 3.84 -21.17
CA GLY A 79 -6.37 3.48 -20.34
C GLY A 79 -7.16 2.28 -20.87
N LEU A 80 -6.54 1.44 -21.73
CA LEU A 80 -7.18 0.26 -22.32
C LEU A 80 -7.17 -0.92 -21.32
N THR A 81 -7.70 -0.69 -20.12
CA THR A 81 -7.62 -1.61 -18.98
C THR A 81 -8.96 -2.26 -18.61
N THR A 82 -9.87 -2.36 -19.57
CA THR A 82 -11.12 -3.11 -19.39
C THR A 82 -10.82 -4.57 -19.08
N ALA A 83 -11.46 -5.13 -18.06
CA ALA A 83 -11.21 -6.46 -17.51
C ALA A 83 -9.82 -6.69 -16.91
N VAL A 84 -9.02 -5.64 -16.68
CA VAL A 84 -7.80 -5.72 -15.88
C VAL A 84 -8.17 -5.44 -14.43
N PHE A 85 -7.98 -6.44 -13.57
CA PHE A 85 -8.33 -6.36 -12.16
C PHE A 85 -7.79 -5.08 -11.49
N GLN A 86 -8.64 -4.40 -10.73
CA GLN A 86 -8.38 -3.13 -10.03
C GLN A 86 -8.07 -1.92 -10.92
N LEU A 87 -7.95 -2.08 -12.24
CA LEU A 87 -7.59 -0.99 -13.16
C LEU A 87 -8.71 -0.65 -14.15
N GLU A 88 -9.93 -1.18 -13.97
CA GLU A 88 -11.00 -1.12 -14.96
C GLU A 88 -12.05 -0.04 -14.72
N SER A 89 -12.16 0.54 -13.52
CA SER A 89 -13.12 1.60 -13.24
C SER A 89 -12.76 2.89 -13.99
N ARG A 90 -13.75 3.71 -14.32
CA ARG A 90 -13.56 4.97 -15.04
C ARG A 90 -12.54 5.87 -14.34
N GLY A 91 -12.67 6.06 -13.04
CA GLY A 91 -11.78 6.97 -12.30
C GLY A 91 -10.32 6.54 -12.33
N ILE A 92 -10.01 5.25 -12.10
CA ILE A 92 -8.61 4.79 -12.14
C ILE A 92 -8.03 4.86 -13.56
N LYS A 93 -8.86 4.65 -14.60
CA LYS A 93 -8.42 4.82 -16.00
C LYS A 93 -7.98 6.26 -16.29
N GLU A 94 -8.70 7.26 -15.77
CA GLU A 94 -8.34 8.67 -15.90
C GLU A 94 -6.97 8.96 -15.25
N TYR A 95 -6.71 8.38 -14.06
CA TYR A 95 -5.41 8.51 -13.38
C TYR A 95 -4.29 7.76 -14.09
N ILE A 96 -4.53 6.57 -14.62
CA ILE A 96 -3.53 5.81 -15.40
C ILE A 96 -3.08 6.60 -16.62
N VAL A 97 -4.02 7.22 -17.34
CA VAL A 97 -3.70 8.06 -18.52
C VAL A 97 -2.87 9.29 -18.14
N LYS A 98 -3.16 9.92 -16.99
CA LYS A 98 -2.38 11.05 -16.47
C LYS A 98 -1.01 10.62 -15.99
N LEU A 99 -0.93 9.48 -15.28
CA LEU A 99 0.30 8.93 -14.71
C LEU A 99 1.29 8.48 -15.78
N LYS A 100 0.80 7.95 -16.90
CA LYS A 100 1.63 7.35 -17.96
C LYS A 100 2.64 6.38 -17.39
N PRO A 101 2.22 5.29 -16.73
CA PRO A 101 3.13 4.37 -16.07
C PRO A 101 4.14 3.81 -17.08
N ASN A 102 5.39 3.72 -16.66
CA ASN A 102 6.49 3.17 -17.47
C ASN A 102 7.33 2.14 -16.70
N ASN A 103 6.95 1.85 -15.48
CA ASN A 103 7.55 0.82 -14.63
C ASN A 103 6.49 0.22 -13.70
N PHE A 104 6.83 -0.90 -13.06
CA PHE A 104 5.89 -1.63 -12.21
C PHE A 104 5.57 -0.90 -10.91
N GLU A 105 6.52 -0.13 -10.36
CA GLU A 105 6.32 0.67 -9.14
C GLU A 105 5.22 1.73 -9.32
N ASP A 106 5.09 2.32 -10.50
CA ASP A 106 4.01 3.27 -10.80
C ASP A 106 2.63 2.66 -10.61
N ILE A 107 2.48 1.40 -11.04
CA ILE A 107 1.20 0.67 -10.93
C ILE A 107 0.91 0.34 -9.48
N ILE A 108 1.92 -0.14 -8.74
CA ILE A 108 1.80 -0.44 -7.31
C ILE A 108 1.40 0.83 -6.54
N THR A 109 2.10 1.93 -6.79
CA THR A 109 1.85 3.22 -6.14
C THR A 109 0.46 3.76 -6.47
N LEU A 110 0.04 3.68 -7.73
CA LEU A 110 -1.31 4.12 -8.12
C LEU A 110 -2.39 3.32 -7.39
N ILE A 111 -2.28 2.00 -7.33
CA ILE A 111 -3.24 1.15 -6.60
C ILE A 111 -3.24 1.48 -5.10
N ALA A 112 -2.07 1.76 -4.53
CA ALA A 112 -1.93 2.14 -3.13
C ALA A 112 -2.57 3.51 -2.83
N LEU A 113 -2.52 4.45 -3.76
CA LEU A 113 -3.04 5.81 -3.60
C LEU A 113 -4.49 5.98 -4.08
N TYR A 114 -4.98 5.14 -4.99
CA TYR A 114 -6.35 5.26 -5.52
C TYR A 114 -7.38 4.72 -4.53
N ARG A 115 -7.59 5.43 -3.45
CA ARG A 115 -8.53 5.15 -2.34
C ARG A 115 -9.08 6.47 -1.80
N PRO A 116 -10.28 6.49 -1.16
CA PRO A 116 -10.94 7.72 -0.74
C PRO A 116 -10.01 8.69 0.02
N GLY A 117 -9.33 8.25 1.07
CA GLY A 117 -8.48 9.13 1.87
C GLY A 117 -7.32 9.78 1.10
N PRO A 118 -6.42 9.03 0.45
CA PRO A 118 -5.35 9.63 -0.36
C PRO A 118 -5.86 10.50 -1.52
N LEU A 119 -7.03 10.18 -2.10
CA LEU A 119 -7.66 11.01 -3.13
C LEU A 119 -8.12 12.36 -2.55
N GLU A 120 -8.78 12.37 -1.39
CA GLU A 120 -9.20 13.59 -0.70
C GLU A 120 -8.02 14.48 -0.30
N MET A 121 -6.87 13.86 -0.02
CA MET A 121 -5.61 14.55 0.29
C MET A 121 -4.81 14.97 -0.95
N ASN A 122 -5.34 14.78 -2.15
CA ASN A 122 -4.70 15.08 -3.44
C ASN A 122 -3.35 14.37 -3.67
N MET A 123 -3.12 13.23 -3.00
CA MET A 123 -1.82 12.54 -3.04
C MET A 123 -1.53 11.90 -4.40
N VAL A 124 -2.56 11.48 -5.13
CA VAL A 124 -2.41 10.89 -6.47
C VAL A 124 -1.90 11.95 -7.44
N GLU A 125 -2.51 13.13 -7.43
CA GLU A 125 -2.09 14.26 -8.27
C GLU A 125 -0.68 14.70 -7.93
N THR A 126 -0.36 14.88 -6.65
CA THR A 126 1.00 15.23 -6.19
C THR A 126 2.03 14.21 -6.70
N TYR A 127 1.73 12.92 -6.57
CA TYR A 127 2.61 11.86 -7.10
C TYR A 127 2.83 12.00 -8.60
N ILE A 128 1.75 12.21 -9.36
CA ILE A 128 1.79 12.36 -10.82
C ILE A 128 2.59 13.61 -11.22
N GLU A 129 2.32 14.76 -10.59
CA GLU A 129 2.99 16.01 -10.90
C GLU A 129 4.49 15.93 -10.62
N ARG A 130 4.90 15.37 -9.50
CA ARG A 130 6.31 15.16 -9.14
C ARG A 130 7.00 14.15 -10.05
N LYS A 131 6.35 13.02 -10.36
CA LYS A 131 6.88 12.04 -11.31
C LYS A 131 7.22 12.67 -12.66
N HIS A 132 6.40 13.61 -13.13
CA HIS A 132 6.59 14.29 -14.41
C HIS A 132 7.43 15.57 -14.32
N GLY A 133 7.96 15.90 -13.14
CA GLY A 133 8.78 17.10 -12.94
C GLY A 133 7.99 18.43 -13.07
N ARG A 134 6.67 18.39 -12.91
CA ARG A 134 5.81 19.58 -12.96
C ARG A 134 5.60 20.23 -11.60
N GLU A 135 5.83 19.50 -10.52
CA GLU A 135 5.90 20.02 -9.16
C GLU A 135 7.32 19.86 -8.63
N GLU A 136 7.99 20.98 -8.35
CA GLU A 136 9.28 20.97 -7.68
C GLU A 136 9.10 20.62 -6.21
N PHE A 137 9.97 19.75 -5.69
CA PHE A 137 9.99 19.39 -4.29
C PHE A 137 11.42 19.07 -3.85
N SER A 138 11.66 19.09 -2.56
CA SER A 138 12.93 18.71 -1.96
C SER A 138 12.69 17.64 -0.89
N TYR A 139 13.55 16.66 -0.85
CA TYR A 139 13.54 15.64 0.22
C TYR A 139 14.00 16.22 1.56
N GLY A 140 14.79 17.32 1.55
CA GLY A 140 15.28 18.00 2.73
C GLY A 140 16.36 17.28 3.53
N ASP A 141 16.48 15.96 3.37
CA ASP A 141 17.47 15.12 4.04
C ASP A 141 17.77 13.87 3.21
N GLU A 142 19.04 13.41 3.20
CA GLU A 142 19.51 12.26 2.42
C GLU A 142 18.83 10.94 2.84
N SER A 143 18.55 10.76 4.14
CA SER A 143 17.86 9.56 4.61
C SER A 143 16.40 9.52 4.17
N VAL A 144 15.74 10.68 4.08
CA VAL A 144 14.39 10.81 3.55
C VAL A 144 14.36 10.52 2.05
N GLU A 145 15.33 11.05 1.30
CA GLU A 145 15.48 10.79 -0.13
C GLU A 145 15.60 9.30 -0.42
N LYS A 146 16.52 8.59 0.25
CA LYS A 146 16.71 7.15 0.08
C LYS A 146 15.43 6.32 0.26
N ILE A 147 14.53 6.78 1.13
CA ILE A 147 13.29 6.07 1.45
C ILE A 147 12.16 6.44 0.48
N LEU A 148 12.06 7.72 0.12
CA LEU A 148 10.93 8.27 -0.63
C LEU A 148 11.23 8.49 -2.13
N ASP A 149 12.43 8.20 -2.62
CA ASP A 149 12.81 8.41 -4.01
C ASP A 149 11.86 7.69 -4.98
N LYS A 150 11.59 6.42 -4.74
CA LYS A 150 10.68 5.60 -5.56
C LYS A 150 9.23 6.09 -5.57
N THR A 151 8.86 6.91 -4.62
CA THR A 151 7.52 7.50 -4.51
C THR A 151 7.53 9.01 -4.69
N HIS A 152 8.60 9.57 -5.28
CA HIS A 152 8.77 10.99 -5.60
C HIS A 152 8.46 11.90 -4.39
N GLY A 153 8.96 11.53 -3.21
CA GLY A 153 8.78 12.27 -1.98
C GLY A 153 7.39 12.16 -1.34
N VAL A 154 6.52 11.30 -1.86
CA VAL A 154 5.20 11.04 -1.27
C VAL A 154 5.29 9.86 -0.31
N ILE A 155 4.80 10.00 0.91
CA ILE A 155 4.65 8.89 1.85
C ILE A 155 3.44 8.07 1.41
N VAL A 156 3.63 6.83 1.00
CA VAL A 156 2.60 5.94 0.46
C VAL A 156 2.43 4.69 1.32
N TYR A 157 3.53 4.14 1.81
CA TYR A 157 3.56 2.85 2.47
C TYR A 157 3.82 2.96 3.98
N GLN A 158 3.19 2.07 4.75
CA GLN A 158 3.46 1.96 6.19
C GLN A 158 4.94 1.65 6.46
N GLU A 159 5.54 0.84 5.61
CA GLU A 159 6.96 0.48 5.68
C GLU A 159 7.87 1.70 5.51
N GLN A 160 7.50 2.68 4.68
CA GLN A 160 8.26 3.93 4.57
C GLN A 160 8.23 4.72 5.87
N VAL A 161 7.11 4.76 6.57
CA VAL A 161 7.03 5.42 7.89
C VAL A 161 7.93 4.74 8.91
N MET A 162 7.96 3.40 8.94
CA MET A 162 8.87 2.66 9.82
C MET A 162 10.34 2.94 9.48
N GLN A 163 10.68 2.95 8.19
CA GLN A 163 12.03 3.26 7.74
C GLN A 163 12.44 4.71 8.07
N LEU A 164 11.53 5.68 7.90
CA LEU A 164 11.76 7.07 8.31
C LEU A 164 12.01 7.17 9.82
N ALA A 165 11.22 6.49 10.64
CA ALA A 165 11.43 6.47 12.08
C ALA A 165 12.81 5.88 12.47
N GLN A 166 13.24 4.81 11.81
CA GLN A 166 14.53 4.17 12.07
C GLN A 166 15.71 4.97 11.52
N GLU A 167 15.67 5.33 10.24
CA GLU A 167 16.82 5.94 9.56
C GLU A 167 16.98 7.42 9.93
N PHE A 168 15.88 8.16 10.01
CA PHE A 168 15.91 9.60 10.28
C PHE A 168 15.96 9.90 11.79
N SER A 169 15.14 9.20 12.60
CA SER A 169 15.00 9.47 14.03
C SER A 169 15.66 8.46 14.97
N GLY A 170 16.23 7.36 14.44
CA GLY A 170 16.97 6.41 15.25
C GLY A 170 16.11 5.43 16.06
N PHE A 171 14.83 5.30 15.74
CA PHE A 171 13.95 4.33 16.38
C PHE A 171 14.46 2.91 16.16
N THR A 172 14.32 2.07 17.17
CA THR A 172 14.41 0.62 17.00
C THR A 172 13.25 0.10 16.13
N LEU A 173 13.38 -1.11 15.61
CA LEU A 173 12.29 -1.74 14.84
C LEU A 173 10.99 -1.84 15.65
N GLY A 174 11.09 -2.12 16.97
CA GLY A 174 9.94 -2.19 17.87
C GLY A 174 9.21 -0.85 18.04
N GLU A 175 9.96 0.24 18.25
CA GLU A 175 9.42 1.60 18.35
C GLU A 175 8.79 2.04 17.03
N ALA A 176 9.43 1.74 15.89
CA ALA A 176 8.88 2.01 14.58
C ALA A 176 7.56 1.24 14.32
N ASP A 177 7.45 0.00 14.81
CA ASP A 177 6.20 -0.76 14.73
C ASP A 177 5.10 -0.19 15.64
N ILE A 178 5.45 0.34 16.82
CA ILE A 178 4.50 1.05 17.68
C ILE A 178 3.95 2.29 16.96
N LEU A 179 4.82 3.12 16.35
CA LEU A 179 4.41 4.26 15.54
C LEU A 179 3.47 3.83 14.39
N ARG A 180 3.83 2.77 13.66
CA ARG A 180 2.98 2.22 12.59
C ARG A 180 1.60 1.79 13.09
N ARG A 181 1.53 1.16 14.26
CA ARG A 181 0.25 0.72 14.86
C ARG A 181 -0.60 1.90 15.31
N ALA A 182 -0.01 2.89 15.97
CA ALA A 182 -0.68 4.12 16.37
C ALA A 182 -1.30 4.81 15.16
N MET A 183 -0.52 4.89 14.07
CA MET A 183 -0.96 5.42 12.79
C MET A 183 -2.14 4.62 12.21
N GLY A 184 -2.07 3.27 12.21
CA GLY A 184 -3.10 2.41 11.64
C GLY A 184 -4.44 2.47 12.40
N LYS A 185 -4.40 2.65 13.71
CA LYS A 185 -5.60 2.74 14.56
C LYS A 185 -6.24 4.13 14.58
N LYS A 186 -5.59 5.15 14.04
CA LYS A 186 -6.01 6.57 14.10
C LYS A 186 -6.22 7.09 15.53
N ILE A 187 -5.44 6.63 16.48
CA ILE A 187 -5.53 7.06 17.87
C ILE A 187 -4.61 8.28 18.03
N ALA A 188 -5.22 9.47 18.07
CA ALA A 188 -4.48 10.73 18.14
C ALA A 188 -3.55 10.80 19.38
N SER A 189 -3.95 10.29 20.53
CA SER A 189 -3.11 10.26 21.74
C SER A 189 -1.87 9.39 21.56
N GLU A 190 -1.99 8.21 20.94
CA GLU A 190 -0.85 7.32 20.68
C GLU A 190 0.11 7.96 19.66
N MET A 191 -0.40 8.72 18.68
CA MET A 191 0.44 9.47 17.72
C MET A 191 1.18 10.62 18.41
N GLU A 192 0.51 11.40 19.26
CA GLU A 192 1.13 12.50 20.00
C GLU A 192 2.26 12.02 20.91
N GLU A 193 2.08 10.86 21.57
CA GLU A 193 3.14 10.23 22.38
C GLU A 193 4.39 9.88 21.58
N GLN A 194 4.29 9.62 20.27
CA GLN A 194 5.42 9.31 19.41
C GLN A 194 6.13 10.55 18.86
N LYS A 195 5.50 11.72 18.92
CA LYS A 195 6.03 12.96 18.30
C LYS A 195 7.33 13.43 18.97
N GLU A 196 7.33 13.55 20.28
CA GLU A 196 8.50 14.03 21.02
C GLU A 196 9.69 13.07 20.90
N PRO A 197 9.57 11.74 21.07
CA PRO A 197 10.63 10.79 20.82
C PRO A 197 11.18 10.87 19.39
N PHE A 198 10.31 11.01 18.38
CA PHE A 198 10.74 11.12 16.98
C PHE A 198 11.60 12.37 16.76
N ILE A 199 11.16 13.52 17.25
CA ILE A 199 11.90 14.78 17.11
C ILE A 199 13.21 14.75 17.87
N THR A 200 13.22 14.24 19.12
CA THR A 200 14.42 14.12 19.95
C THR A 200 15.46 13.20 19.30
N GLY A 201 15.05 12.03 18.86
CA GLY A 201 15.94 11.10 18.18
C GLY A 201 16.51 11.68 16.87
N ALA A 202 15.73 12.43 16.12
CA ALA A 202 16.21 13.14 14.94
C ALA A 202 17.29 14.18 15.29
N ILE A 203 17.08 14.96 16.37
CA ILE A 203 18.06 15.96 16.84
C ILE A 203 19.35 15.28 17.30
N GLU A 204 19.27 14.18 18.03
CA GLU A 204 20.44 13.39 18.47
C GLU A 204 21.25 12.85 17.29
N LYS A 205 20.58 12.57 16.15
CA LYS A 205 21.23 12.22 14.86
C LYS A 205 21.71 13.45 14.07
N GLY A 206 21.67 14.65 14.64
CA GLY A 206 22.14 15.89 14.00
C GLY A 206 21.17 16.45 12.95
N LYS A 207 19.90 16.01 12.96
CA LYS A 207 18.89 16.52 12.01
C LYS A 207 18.32 17.87 12.46
N ASN A 208 17.82 18.64 11.52
CA ASN A 208 17.18 19.93 11.80
C ASN A 208 15.83 19.74 12.50
N LYS A 209 15.64 20.38 13.67
CA LYS A 209 14.42 20.28 14.47
C LYS A 209 13.16 20.64 13.69
N ARG A 210 13.16 21.78 12.99
CA ARG A 210 12.00 22.25 12.23
C ARG A 210 11.63 21.31 11.09
N PHE A 211 12.64 20.68 10.49
CA PHE A 211 12.41 19.68 9.45
C PHE A 211 11.82 18.39 10.06
N ALA A 212 12.33 17.94 11.22
CA ALA A 212 11.80 16.79 11.94
C ALA A 212 10.33 16.98 12.36
N GLU A 213 9.98 18.18 12.85
CA GLU A 213 8.59 18.53 13.18
C GLU A 213 7.70 18.45 11.93
N GLY A 214 8.13 19.06 10.83
CA GLY A 214 7.38 19.03 9.56
C GLY A 214 7.22 17.64 8.96
N LEU A 215 8.25 16.80 9.08
CA LEU A 215 8.20 15.41 8.62
C LEU A 215 7.23 14.58 9.47
N PHE A 216 7.25 14.76 10.81
CA PHE A 216 6.29 14.09 11.67
C PHE A 216 4.85 14.52 11.39
N ASP A 217 4.60 15.82 11.18
CA ASP A 217 3.28 16.34 10.81
C ASP A 217 2.78 15.74 9.47
N GLN A 218 3.68 15.44 8.53
CA GLN A 218 3.31 14.71 7.31
C GLN A 218 2.94 13.25 7.60
N ILE A 219 3.72 12.57 8.46
CA ILE A 219 3.42 11.21 8.90
C ILE A 219 2.06 11.16 9.62
N GLU A 220 1.79 12.12 10.49
CA GLU A 220 0.53 12.21 11.24
C GLU A 220 -0.67 12.43 10.30
N LYS A 221 -0.57 13.35 9.33
CA LYS A 221 -1.61 13.55 8.30
C LYS A 221 -1.87 12.30 7.47
N PHE A 222 -0.83 11.53 7.23
CA PHE A 222 -0.91 10.25 6.51
C PHE A 222 -1.47 9.12 7.38
N ALA A 223 -1.60 9.32 8.70
CA ALA A 223 -2.09 8.30 9.64
C ALA A 223 -3.45 7.74 9.24
N GLY A 224 -3.54 6.43 9.21
CA GLY A 224 -4.73 5.68 8.78
C GLY A 224 -4.92 5.53 7.28
N TYR A 225 -4.03 6.09 6.46
CA TYR A 225 -4.05 5.97 5.01
C TYR A 225 -2.86 5.19 4.44
N GLY A 226 -1.90 4.83 5.28
CA GLY A 226 -0.74 4.03 4.89
C GLY A 226 -1.13 2.70 4.27
N PHE A 227 -0.63 2.43 3.06
CA PHE A 227 -0.81 1.15 2.40
C PHE A 227 0.22 0.15 2.93
N ASN A 228 -0.19 -1.09 3.21
CA ASN A 228 0.76 -2.15 3.51
C ASN A 228 1.32 -2.70 2.19
N ARG A 229 2.58 -2.41 1.89
CA ARG A 229 3.21 -2.83 0.63
C ARG A 229 3.40 -4.34 0.55
N SER A 230 3.52 -5.01 1.67
CA SER A 230 3.68 -6.47 1.74
C SER A 230 2.40 -7.24 1.36
N HIS A 231 1.28 -6.54 1.27
CA HIS A 231 -0.03 -7.16 0.99
C HIS A 231 -0.29 -7.29 -0.51
#